data_e60d516b959d1b6db6f1ec9d2c531941
#
_entry.id   e60d516b959d1b6db6f1ec9d2c531941
#
_cell.length_a   1.000
_cell.length_b   1.000
_cell.length_c   1.000
_cell.angle_alpha   90.00
_cell.angle_beta   90.00
_cell.angle_gamma   90.00
#
_symmetry.space_group_name_H-M   'P 1'
#
loop_
_entity.id
_entity.type
_entity.pdbx_description
1 polymer ?
#
loop_
_entity_poly.entity_id
_entity_poly.type
_entity_poly.pdbx_seq_one_letter_code
_entity_poly.pdbx_strand_id
1 'polypeptide(L)'
;MILGSPNVTPMTSQVDADLRASEPRCPASSTHAAPPAALVTVKPHRRSLPLRVGSRASPLALWQTRDFLRILTRFCPVLRGLDAFQEHAMSTTGDRVQDRRLAEIGGKGLFAKEVHEALLDGRIDFAVHSLKDLETTLPDGIVLACVLPREDARDALVLGMDAPFTGSDDPYAVLRQGAVIGTSSVRRQAQLLHARPDLRCTLIRGNVQSRLAKVRDDQYDATLLALAGLRRMELEHEASVIFDPDVMVPSAGQGIVGVTVRACDTELLELVAAIEDPVARAVSSAERSMLAVLDGSCATPIGGHARIIDGTLHLTGLVARADGSFLLKQSVSGAPADAARIGIELGHSLRRDCPSDVFA
;
A
#
# COMPACT_ATOMS: atom_id res chain seq x y z
N MET A 1 2.61 9.96 -72.66
CA MET A 1 3.38 8.81 -73.09
C MET A 1 3.09 7.73 -72.08
N ILE A 2 2.10 6.88 -72.26
CA ILE A 2 2.03 5.69 -73.12
C ILE A 2 2.78 4.53 -72.47
N LEU A 3 1.98 3.55 -72.08
CA LEU A 3 2.07 2.09 -72.12
C LEU A 3 2.78 1.42 -70.96
N GLY A 4 2.37 0.31 -70.46
CA GLY A 4 1.28 -0.61 -70.77
C GLY A 4 1.32 -1.79 -69.80
N SER A 5 0.20 -2.34 -69.52
CA SER A 5 0.00 -3.67 -68.91
C SER A 5 0.32 -4.79 -69.92
N PRO A 6 0.53 -6.01 -69.46
CA PRO A 6 -0.36 -7.01 -69.98
C PRO A 6 -0.94 -8.00 -68.97
N ASN A 7 -2.21 -8.30 -69.27
CA ASN A 7 -2.99 -9.50 -68.95
C ASN A 7 -2.25 -10.82 -69.12
N VAL A 8 -2.65 -11.82 -68.37
CA VAL A 8 -2.93 -13.16 -68.92
C VAL A 8 -3.96 -13.89 -68.06
N THR A 9 -4.90 -14.47 -68.69
CA THR A 9 -6.16 -15.13 -68.36
C THR A 9 -5.97 -16.63 -67.98
N PRO A 10 -7.05 -17.36 -67.66
CA PRO A 10 -7.07 -18.50 -66.73
C PRO A 10 -6.99 -19.85 -67.47
N MET A 11 -6.76 -20.93 -66.71
CA MET A 11 -7.02 -22.29 -67.18
C MET A 11 -7.98 -22.98 -66.23
N THR A 12 -9.14 -23.30 -66.81
CA THR A 12 -10.13 -24.27 -66.38
C THR A 12 -9.64 -25.69 -66.69
N SER A 13 -9.96 -26.65 -65.85
CA SER A 13 -10.34 -28.01 -66.30
C SER A 13 -11.23 -28.67 -65.24
N GLN A 14 -12.43 -28.95 -65.71
CA GLN A 14 -13.46 -29.87 -65.21
C GLN A 14 -12.93 -31.30 -65.14
N VAL A 15 -13.44 -32.07 -64.17
CA VAL A 15 -13.97 -33.44 -64.45
C VAL A 15 -15.08 -33.70 -63.46
N ASP A 16 -16.15 -34.22 -64.02
CA ASP A 16 -17.48 -34.51 -63.50
C ASP A 16 -17.62 -35.78 -62.64
N ALA A 17 -18.72 -35.77 -61.92
CA ALA A 17 -19.71 -36.86 -61.70
C ALA A 17 -19.38 -37.95 -60.67
N ASP A 18 -20.15 -38.17 -59.66
CA ASP A 18 -21.38 -38.94 -59.56
C ASP A 18 -21.93 -38.96 -58.12
N LEU A 19 -23.09 -38.44 -57.91
CA LEU A 19 -24.36 -39.04 -57.50
C LEU A 19 -24.33 -40.16 -56.42
N ARG A 20 -24.85 -39.90 -55.24
CA ARG A 20 -26.16 -40.39 -54.77
C ARG A 20 -26.42 -40.03 -53.30
N ALA A 21 -27.61 -39.57 -53.06
CA ALA A 21 -28.17 -39.27 -51.76
C ALA A 21 -28.19 -40.46 -50.78
N SER A 22 -27.86 -40.20 -49.54
CA SER A 22 -28.37 -40.93 -48.39
C SER A 22 -28.58 -39.97 -47.24
N GLU A 23 -29.85 -39.77 -46.89
CA GLU A 23 -30.26 -39.02 -45.68
C GLU A 23 -29.65 -39.67 -44.44
N PRO A 24 -29.08 -38.92 -43.52
CA PRO A 24 -28.77 -39.47 -42.21
C PRO A 24 -30.00 -39.33 -41.33
N ARG A 25 -30.47 -40.47 -40.86
CA ARG A 25 -31.47 -40.63 -39.82
C ARG A 25 -30.99 -39.95 -38.54
N CYS A 26 -31.84 -39.10 -37.95
CA CYS A 26 -31.70 -38.61 -36.58
C CYS A 26 -31.62 -39.80 -35.62
N PRO A 27 -30.59 -39.86 -34.76
CA PRO A 27 -30.65 -40.78 -33.60
C PRO A 27 -31.50 -40.14 -32.52
N ALA A 28 -32.30 -40.99 -31.89
CA ALA A 28 -33.23 -40.68 -30.82
C ALA A 28 -32.57 -39.90 -29.68
N SER A 29 -33.32 -38.93 -29.15
CA SER A 29 -33.02 -38.17 -27.93
C SER A 29 -32.78 -39.13 -26.76
N SER A 30 -31.52 -39.35 -26.40
CA SER A 30 -31.16 -39.84 -25.08
C SER A 30 -31.16 -38.64 -24.13
N THR A 31 -32.15 -38.57 -23.26
CA THR A 31 -32.19 -37.69 -22.10
C THR A 31 -31.03 -38.08 -21.17
N HIS A 32 -29.88 -37.45 -21.36
CA HIS A 32 -28.87 -37.47 -20.33
C HIS A 32 -29.33 -36.53 -19.20
N ALA A 33 -29.80 -37.15 -18.12
CA ALA A 33 -29.96 -36.45 -16.85
C ALA A 33 -28.62 -35.82 -16.47
N ALA A 34 -28.62 -34.50 -16.25
CA ALA A 34 -27.46 -33.81 -15.71
C ALA A 34 -27.03 -34.51 -14.40
N PRO A 35 -25.73 -34.72 -14.17
CA PRO A 35 -25.27 -35.27 -12.92
C PRO A 35 -25.75 -34.36 -11.78
N PRO A 36 -26.17 -34.92 -10.62
CA PRO A 36 -26.61 -34.13 -9.50
C PRO A 36 -25.45 -33.19 -9.12
N ALA A 37 -25.77 -31.89 -8.95
CA ALA A 37 -24.83 -30.90 -8.46
C ALA A 37 -24.10 -31.48 -7.23
N ALA A 38 -22.80 -31.65 -7.32
CA ALA A 38 -21.99 -32.10 -6.20
C ALA A 38 -22.31 -31.18 -5.03
N LEU A 39 -22.92 -31.72 -3.99
CA LEU A 39 -23.06 -31.03 -2.71
C LEU A 39 -21.65 -30.62 -2.29
N VAL A 40 -21.35 -29.33 -2.37
CA VAL A 40 -20.14 -28.77 -1.77
C VAL A 40 -20.28 -29.03 -0.29
N THR A 41 -19.64 -30.10 0.18
CA THR A 41 -19.54 -30.38 1.61
C THR A 41 -18.64 -29.29 2.18
N VAL A 42 -19.25 -28.23 2.70
CA VAL A 42 -18.55 -27.22 3.51
C VAL A 42 -17.98 -27.99 4.70
N LYS A 43 -16.67 -28.18 4.70
CA LYS A 43 -15.99 -28.77 5.87
C LYS A 43 -16.26 -27.85 7.05
N PRO A 44 -16.74 -28.37 8.20
CA PRO A 44 -16.99 -27.54 9.36
C PRO A 44 -15.66 -26.88 9.79
N HIS A 45 -15.71 -25.57 10.03
CA HIS A 45 -14.57 -24.84 10.54
C HIS A 45 -14.02 -25.51 11.80
N ARG A 46 -12.75 -25.93 11.78
CA ARG A 46 -12.09 -26.64 12.89
C ARG A 46 -11.38 -25.71 13.86
N ARG A 47 -11.49 -24.39 13.68
CA ARG A 47 -10.79 -23.43 14.52
C ARG A 47 -11.46 -23.25 15.86
N SER A 48 -10.65 -23.34 16.91
CA SER A 48 -11.05 -22.89 18.23
C SER A 48 -11.05 -21.34 18.30
N LEU A 49 -12.09 -20.79 18.89
CA LEU A 49 -12.14 -19.38 19.27
C LEU A 49 -11.54 -19.23 20.68
N PRO A 50 -10.99 -18.05 21.02
CA PRO A 50 -10.89 -16.86 20.22
C PRO A 50 -9.75 -16.91 19.17
N LEU A 51 -9.94 -16.18 18.04
CA LEU A 51 -8.87 -15.90 17.10
C LEU A 51 -7.91 -14.86 17.72
N ARG A 52 -6.63 -15.13 17.69
CA ARG A 52 -5.60 -14.27 18.29
C ARG A 52 -5.11 -13.26 17.24
N VAL A 53 -5.31 -11.98 17.52
CA VAL A 53 -5.02 -10.88 16.61
C VAL A 53 -3.79 -10.13 17.07
N GLY A 54 -2.73 -10.15 16.25
CA GLY A 54 -1.50 -9.43 16.53
C GLY A 54 -1.52 -8.00 16.00
N SER A 55 -0.98 -7.08 16.77
CA SER A 55 -0.67 -5.73 16.33
C SER A 55 0.42 -5.08 17.18
N ARG A 56 0.92 -3.92 16.72
CA ARG A 56 1.76 -3.07 17.57
C ARG A 56 0.94 -2.50 18.73
N ALA A 57 1.61 -2.23 19.86
CA ALA A 57 0.98 -1.68 21.06
C ALA A 57 0.68 -0.17 20.98
N SER A 58 0.99 0.51 19.87
CA SER A 58 0.72 1.95 19.75
C SER A 58 -0.79 2.22 19.65
N PRO A 59 -1.29 3.37 20.19
CA PRO A 59 -2.70 3.71 20.13
C PRO A 59 -3.30 3.65 18.72
N LEU A 60 -2.58 4.14 17.71
CA LEU A 60 -3.02 4.07 16.31
C LEU A 60 -3.11 2.63 15.80
N ALA A 61 -2.15 1.77 16.12
CA ALA A 61 -2.19 0.37 15.69
C ALA A 61 -3.35 -0.39 16.33
N LEU A 62 -3.61 -0.17 17.61
CA LEU A 62 -4.76 -0.74 18.30
C LEU A 62 -6.09 -0.23 17.73
N TRP A 63 -6.17 1.06 17.39
CA TRP A 63 -7.35 1.61 16.70
C TRP A 63 -7.57 0.91 15.35
N GLN A 64 -6.52 0.75 14.53
CA GLN A 64 -6.59 0.06 13.25
C GLN A 64 -7.03 -1.40 13.40
N THR A 65 -6.54 -2.09 14.41
CA THR A 65 -6.94 -3.47 14.72
C THR A 65 -8.43 -3.55 15.06
N ARG A 66 -8.91 -2.68 15.94
CA ARG A 66 -10.32 -2.67 16.36
C ARG A 66 -11.24 -2.28 15.22
N ASP A 67 -10.83 -1.33 14.37
CA ASP A 67 -11.61 -0.96 13.17
C ASP A 67 -11.69 -2.13 12.18
N PHE A 68 -10.58 -2.84 11.94
CA PHE A 68 -10.58 -4.06 11.14
C PHE A 68 -11.54 -5.11 11.72
N LEU A 69 -11.47 -5.39 13.01
CA LEU A 69 -12.36 -6.35 13.68
C LEU A 69 -13.83 -5.93 13.59
N ARG A 70 -14.12 -4.64 13.71
CA ARG A 70 -15.47 -4.10 13.53
C ARG A 70 -16.00 -4.33 12.11
N ILE A 71 -15.16 -4.14 11.09
CA ILE A 71 -15.52 -4.41 9.68
C ILE A 71 -15.74 -5.91 9.48
N LEU A 72 -14.82 -6.76 9.95
CA LEU A 72 -14.91 -8.21 9.84
C LEU A 72 -16.16 -8.78 10.52
N THR A 73 -16.49 -8.31 11.74
CA THR A 73 -17.71 -8.73 12.46
C THR A 73 -18.99 -8.19 11.83
N ARG A 74 -18.91 -7.07 11.11
CA ARG A 74 -20.06 -6.58 10.33
C ARG A 74 -20.31 -7.47 9.12
N PHE A 75 -19.26 -7.95 8.46
CA PHE A 75 -19.32 -8.89 7.34
C PHE A 75 -19.75 -10.29 7.80
N CYS A 76 -19.17 -10.79 8.90
CA CYS A 76 -19.48 -12.11 9.47
C CYS A 76 -20.13 -11.96 10.87
N PRO A 77 -21.47 -11.74 10.94
CA PRO A 77 -22.15 -11.41 12.19
C PRO A 77 -22.09 -12.51 13.27
N VAL A 78 -21.84 -13.75 12.90
CA VAL A 78 -21.70 -14.86 13.86
C VAL A 78 -20.54 -14.61 14.84
N LEU A 79 -19.53 -13.84 14.42
CA LEU A 79 -18.39 -13.51 15.26
C LEU A 79 -18.69 -12.44 16.33
N ARG A 80 -19.89 -11.82 16.34
CA ARG A 80 -20.25 -10.75 17.30
C ARG A 80 -20.58 -11.27 18.70
N GLY A 81 -21.20 -12.43 18.77
CA GLY A 81 -21.75 -12.97 20.03
C GLY A 81 -20.82 -13.93 20.77
N LEU A 82 -19.65 -14.17 20.22
CA LEU A 82 -18.63 -15.03 20.77
C LEU A 82 -17.47 -14.11 21.17
N ASP A 83 -16.77 -14.38 22.25
CA ASP A 83 -15.48 -13.74 22.51
C ASP A 83 -14.50 -14.20 21.40
N ALA A 84 -14.82 -13.78 20.15
CA ALA A 84 -14.26 -14.34 18.94
C ALA A 84 -12.82 -13.90 18.70
N PHE A 85 -12.38 -12.82 19.36
CA PHE A 85 -11.06 -12.24 19.14
C PHE A 85 -10.35 -11.95 20.45
N GLN A 86 -9.06 -12.25 20.46
CA GLN A 86 -8.12 -11.88 21.53
C GLN A 86 -7.02 -11.00 20.95
N GLU A 87 -6.95 -9.73 21.41
CA GLU A 87 -5.91 -8.78 20.98
C GLU A 87 -4.57 -9.11 21.65
N HIS A 88 -3.52 -9.23 20.85
CA HIS A 88 -2.12 -9.40 21.26
C HIS A 88 -1.30 -8.18 20.84
N ALA A 89 -1.21 -7.20 21.73
CA ALA A 89 -0.41 -6.00 21.52
C ALA A 89 1.08 -6.28 21.76
N MET A 90 1.93 -5.96 20.78
CA MET A 90 3.36 -6.22 20.82
C MET A 90 4.16 -4.93 20.69
N SER A 91 5.25 -4.84 21.47
CA SER A 91 6.24 -3.77 21.30
C SER A 91 7.32 -4.24 20.34
N THR A 92 7.50 -3.51 19.24
CA THR A 92 8.48 -3.84 18.21
C THR A 92 9.83 -3.17 18.47
N THR A 93 10.87 -3.63 17.77
CA THR A 93 12.19 -3.00 17.83
C THR A 93 12.12 -1.52 17.42
N GLY A 94 11.31 -1.19 16.40
CA GLY A 94 11.07 0.20 15.99
C GLY A 94 10.37 1.05 17.04
N ASP A 95 9.61 0.46 17.96
CA ASP A 95 8.95 1.17 19.07
C ASP A 95 9.92 1.39 20.25
N ARG A 96 10.82 0.42 20.52
CA ARG A 96 11.77 0.46 21.64
C ARG A 96 12.95 1.42 21.41
N VAL A 97 13.51 1.40 20.18
CA VAL A 97 14.67 2.22 19.85
C VAL A 97 14.20 3.60 19.40
N GLN A 98 14.37 4.61 20.27
CA GLN A 98 13.88 5.98 20.01
C GLN A 98 15.02 7.04 19.97
N ASP A 99 16.25 6.64 20.19
CA ASP A 99 17.43 7.51 20.28
C ASP A 99 18.11 7.79 18.93
N ARG A 100 17.73 7.06 17.87
CA ARG A 100 18.36 7.17 16.55
C ARG A 100 17.35 7.02 15.40
N ARG A 101 17.80 7.34 14.17
CA ARG A 101 16.98 7.24 12.97
C ARG A 101 16.69 5.76 12.62
N LEU A 102 15.54 5.49 11.98
CA LEU A 102 15.20 4.14 11.50
C LEU A 102 16.27 3.59 10.55
N ALA A 103 16.85 4.46 9.71
CA ALA A 103 17.94 4.10 8.81
C ALA A 103 19.19 3.57 9.52
N GLU A 104 19.48 4.05 10.71
CA GLU A 104 20.68 3.71 11.50
C GLU A 104 20.48 2.43 12.33
N ILE A 105 19.23 2.03 12.59
CA ILE A 105 18.93 0.81 13.35
C ILE A 105 19.25 -0.41 12.49
N GLY A 106 19.13 -0.27 11.16
CA GLY A 106 19.35 -1.35 10.20
C GLY A 106 18.26 -2.42 10.20
N GLY A 107 18.22 -3.21 9.13
CA GLY A 107 17.26 -4.31 8.96
C GLY A 107 15.92 -3.89 8.35
N LYS A 108 15.32 -4.85 7.64
CA LYS A 108 13.93 -4.73 7.12
C LYS A 108 12.96 -5.11 8.25
N GLY A 109 11.75 -4.57 8.23
CA GLY A 109 10.69 -4.99 9.14
C GLY A 109 10.76 -4.50 10.58
N LEU A 110 11.40 -3.39 10.86
CA LEU A 110 11.56 -2.84 12.22
C LEU A 110 10.26 -2.74 13.04
N PHE A 111 9.12 -2.64 12.36
CA PHE A 111 7.79 -2.54 12.96
C PHE A 111 6.93 -3.81 12.78
N ALA A 112 7.45 -4.84 12.11
CA ALA A 112 6.68 -6.03 11.78
C ALA A 112 7.36 -7.34 12.24
N LYS A 113 8.68 -7.35 12.45
CA LYS A 113 9.46 -8.55 12.73
C LYS A 113 8.88 -9.40 13.87
N GLU A 114 8.67 -8.81 15.06
CA GLU A 114 8.15 -9.53 16.23
C GLU A 114 6.71 -10.03 16.00
N VAL A 115 5.95 -9.32 15.20
CA VAL A 115 4.59 -9.71 14.81
C VAL A 115 4.62 -10.87 13.82
N HIS A 116 5.55 -10.84 12.85
CA HIS A 116 5.75 -11.93 11.90
C HIS A 116 6.25 -13.21 12.58
N GLU A 117 7.19 -13.11 13.51
CA GLU A 117 7.64 -14.22 14.33
C GLU A 117 6.48 -14.83 15.13
N ALA A 118 5.66 -14.00 15.76
CA ALA A 118 4.47 -14.46 16.50
C ALA A 118 3.45 -15.15 15.58
N LEU A 119 3.33 -14.71 14.33
CA LEU A 119 2.45 -15.31 13.34
C LEU A 119 2.97 -16.68 12.88
N LEU A 120 4.26 -16.78 12.57
CA LEU A 120 4.92 -18.04 12.17
C LEU A 120 4.94 -19.08 13.30
N ASP A 121 5.21 -18.65 14.54
CA ASP A 121 5.19 -19.51 15.73
C ASP A 121 3.77 -19.94 16.14
N GLY A 122 2.74 -19.44 15.48
CA GLY A 122 1.34 -19.74 15.82
C GLY A 122 0.89 -19.14 17.16
N ARG A 123 1.59 -18.12 17.69
CA ARG A 123 1.16 -17.35 18.88
C ARG A 123 0.00 -16.43 18.57
N ILE A 124 -0.13 -15.98 17.32
CA ILE A 124 -1.26 -15.24 16.78
C ILE A 124 -1.76 -15.91 15.49
N ASP A 125 -2.98 -15.59 15.09
CA ASP A 125 -3.63 -16.19 13.92
C ASP A 125 -3.57 -15.28 12.70
N PHE A 126 -3.72 -13.99 12.90
CA PHE A 126 -3.49 -12.96 11.89
C PHE A 126 -2.99 -11.67 12.55
N ALA A 127 -2.47 -10.75 11.74
CA ALA A 127 -1.93 -9.49 12.23
C ALA A 127 -2.38 -8.30 11.39
N VAL A 128 -2.61 -7.16 12.08
CA VAL A 128 -3.06 -5.91 11.47
C VAL A 128 -1.93 -4.88 11.50
N HIS A 129 -1.70 -4.24 10.36
CA HIS A 129 -0.57 -3.32 10.15
C HIS A 129 -0.99 -2.05 9.43
N SER A 130 -0.28 -0.95 9.69
CA SER A 130 -0.18 0.13 8.69
C SER A 130 0.62 -0.41 7.50
N LEU A 131 0.05 -0.44 6.31
CA LEU A 131 0.68 -1.10 5.15
C LEU A 131 2.06 -0.52 4.79
N LYS A 132 2.25 0.79 5.00
CA LYS A 132 3.54 1.47 4.78
C LYS A 132 4.68 0.99 5.67
N ASP A 133 4.37 0.30 6.78
CA ASP A 133 5.34 -0.22 7.74
C ASP A 133 5.73 -1.68 7.43
N LEU A 134 5.04 -2.32 6.46
CA LEU A 134 5.35 -3.67 5.98
C LEU A 134 6.41 -3.65 4.87
N GLU A 135 7.32 -4.60 4.92
CA GLU A 135 8.28 -4.85 3.85
C GLU A 135 7.57 -5.19 2.53
N THR A 136 8.18 -4.83 1.41
CA THR A 136 7.67 -5.19 0.07
C THR A 136 7.71 -6.69 -0.17
N THR A 137 8.73 -7.36 0.33
CA THR A 137 8.86 -8.82 0.35
C THR A 137 8.64 -9.30 1.77
N LEU A 138 7.54 -10.01 1.99
CA LEU A 138 7.22 -10.60 3.29
C LEU A 138 8.08 -11.84 3.54
N PRO A 139 8.29 -12.22 4.82
CA PRO A 139 8.95 -13.47 5.16
C PRO A 139 8.21 -14.69 4.58
N ASP A 140 8.97 -15.73 4.23
CA ASP A 140 8.40 -16.98 3.74
C ASP A 140 7.34 -17.52 4.71
N GLY A 141 6.24 -17.98 4.15
CA GLY A 141 5.11 -18.49 4.93
C GLY A 141 4.12 -17.41 5.41
N ILE A 142 4.34 -16.14 5.12
CA ILE A 142 3.43 -15.03 5.42
C ILE A 142 2.93 -14.39 4.14
N VAL A 143 1.65 -14.06 4.07
CA VAL A 143 1.03 -13.37 2.94
C VAL A 143 0.20 -12.17 3.39
N LEU A 144 0.14 -11.14 2.56
CA LEU A 144 -0.78 -10.01 2.70
C LEU A 144 -2.15 -10.44 2.18
N ALA A 145 -2.99 -10.88 3.10
CA ALA A 145 -4.27 -11.51 2.80
C ALA A 145 -5.38 -10.51 2.46
N CYS A 146 -5.32 -9.31 3.06
CA CYS A 146 -6.36 -8.29 2.90
C CYS A 146 -5.77 -6.90 3.02
N VAL A 147 -6.33 -5.95 2.28
CA VAL A 147 -6.13 -4.50 2.46
C VAL A 147 -7.48 -3.82 2.56
N LEU A 148 -7.62 -2.90 3.52
CA LEU A 148 -8.84 -2.12 3.72
C LEU A 148 -8.84 -0.86 2.84
N PRO A 149 -10.02 -0.22 2.64
CA PRO A 149 -10.13 1.04 1.94
C PRO A 149 -9.09 2.05 2.44
N ARG A 150 -8.50 2.78 1.48
CA ARG A 150 -7.46 3.76 1.77
C ARG A 150 -8.06 5.00 2.42
N GLU A 151 -7.57 5.36 3.61
CA GLU A 151 -7.76 6.69 4.19
C GLU A 151 -6.81 7.68 3.49
N ASP A 152 -7.04 8.98 3.66
CA ASP A 152 -6.25 10.04 3.02
C ASP A 152 -4.75 9.83 3.15
N ALA A 153 -4.08 9.66 2.00
CA ALA A 153 -2.67 9.34 1.93
C ALA A 153 -1.74 10.53 2.18
N ARG A 154 -2.29 11.76 2.22
CA ARG A 154 -1.51 12.99 2.31
C ARG A 154 -0.70 13.08 3.60
N ASP A 155 0.37 13.84 3.51
CA ASP A 155 1.12 14.28 4.68
C ASP A 155 0.54 15.61 5.19
N ALA A 156 0.55 15.79 6.51
CA ALA A 156 0.14 17.01 7.17
C ALA A 156 1.31 17.61 7.94
N LEU A 157 1.46 18.91 7.86
CA LEU A 157 2.35 19.72 8.71
C LEU A 157 1.55 20.13 9.95
N VAL A 158 2.14 19.94 11.11
CA VAL A 158 1.64 20.42 12.40
C VAL A 158 2.61 21.43 12.92
N LEU A 159 2.15 22.65 13.14
CA LEU A 159 2.94 23.79 13.63
C LEU A 159 2.86 23.89 15.15
N GLY A 160 3.88 24.51 15.77
CA GLY A 160 3.80 25.01 17.15
C GLY A 160 2.77 26.14 17.29
N MET A 161 2.47 26.53 18.52
CA MET A 161 1.36 27.46 18.85
C MET A 161 1.48 28.84 18.24
N ASP A 162 2.69 29.32 17.91
CA ASP A 162 2.97 30.70 17.48
C ASP A 162 3.18 30.85 15.96
N ALA A 163 2.70 29.91 15.14
CA ALA A 163 2.93 29.97 13.71
C ALA A 163 2.02 31.02 13.03
N PRO A 164 2.59 31.97 12.27
CA PRO A 164 1.81 32.98 11.59
C PRO A 164 0.99 32.35 10.45
N PHE A 165 -0.31 32.66 10.40
CA PHE A 165 -1.12 32.38 9.21
C PHE A 165 -0.73 33.38 8.11
N THR A 166 -0.15 32.88 7.01
CA THR A 166 0.40 33.73 5.95
C THR A 166 -0.58 34.04 4.81
N GLY A 167 -1.67 33.28 4.70
CA GLY A 167 -2.62 33.40 3.57
C GLY A 167 -1.99 33.15 2.20
N SER A 168 -0.83 32.50 2.14
CA SER A 168 -0.09 32.19 0.92
C SER A 168 -0.57 30.87 0.32
N ASP A 169 -0.59 30.77 -1.01
CA ASP A 169 -0.81 29.51 -1.75
C ASP A 169 0.39 28.55 -1.64
N ASP A 170 1.58 29.05 -1.25
CA ASP A 170 2.73 28.22 -0.96
C ASP A 170 2.56 27.51 0.39
N PRO A 171 2.43 26.17 0.43
CA PRO A 171 2.22 25.43 1.67
C PRO A 171 3.40 25.49 2.64
N TYR A 172 4.57 25.92 2.17
CA TYR A 172 5.77 26.08 2.99
C TYR A 172 5.93 27.49 3.57
N ALA A 173 5.15 28.48 3.12
CA ALA A 173 5.24 29.86 3.57
C ALA A 173 4.92 30.05 5.06
N VAL A 174 4.21 29.10 5.66
CA VAL A 174 3.90 29.08 7.11
C VAL A 174 5.15 28.81 7.99
N LEU A 175 6.24 28.33 7.39
CA LEU A 175 7.47 28.01 8.10
C LEU A 175 8.41 29.21 8.08
N ARG A 176 8.83 29.67 9.26
CA ARG A 176 9.85 30.74 9.37
C ARG A 176 11.19 30.29 8.78
N GLN A 177 12.02 31.23 8.41
CA GLN A 177 13.38 30.92 7.93
C GLN A 177 14.16 30.17 9.02
N GLY A 178 14.85 29.10 8.63
CA GLY A 178 15.66 28.29 9.52
C GLY A 178 14.86 27.46 10.54
N ALA A 179 13.55 27.28 10.34
CA ALA A 179 12.70 26.51 11.26
C ALA A 179 13.22 25.10 11.49
N VAL A 180 13.07 24.60 12.71
CA VAL A 180 13.45 23.25 13.15
C VAL A 180 12.27 22.31 13.00
N ILE A 181 12.36 21.37 12.05
CA ILE A 181 11.31 20.42 11.73
C ILE A 181 11.63 19.04 12.28
N GLY A 182 10.77 18.55 13.18
CA GLY A 182 10.90 17.20 13.72
C GLY A 182 10.43 16.14 12.71
N THR A 183 11.36 15.33 12.17
CA THR A 183 11.00 14.19 11.31
C THR A 183 11.99 13.04 11.44
N SER A 184 11.48 11.80 11.45
CA SER A 184 12.29 10.57 11.33
C SER A 184 12.23 10.00 9.91
N SER A 185 11.42 10.59 9.03
CA SER A 185 11.21 10.12 7.66
C SER A 185 12.18 10.83 6.73
N VAL A 186 13.14 10.06 6.18
CA VAL A 186 14.08 10.58 5.18
C VAL A 186 13.37 11.06 3.92
N ARG A 187 12.24 10.45 3.55
CA ARG A 187 11.39 10.87 2.43
C ARG A 187 10.84 12.30 2.65
N ARG A 188 10.28 12.55 3.84
CA ARG A 188 9.74 13.87 4.19
C ARG A 188 10.86 14.91 4.28
N GLN A 189 11.96 14.55 4.93
CA GLN A 189 13.14 15.41 5.04
C GLN A 189 13.66 15.84 3.67
N ALA A 190 13.85 14.87 2.75
CA ALA A 190 14.36 15.13 1.41
C ALA A 190 13.48 16.13 0.64
N GLN A 191 12.17 15.92 0.66
CA GLN A 191 11.22 16.80 -0.04
C GLN A 191 11.14 18.20 0.60
N LEU A 192 11.16 18.28 1.93
CA LEU A 192 11.23 19.57 2.64
C LEU A 192 12.50 20.34 2.29
N LEU A 193 13.66 19.71 2.40
CA LEU A 193 14.95 20.36 2.16
C LEU A 193 15.15 20.73 0.69
N HIS A 194 14.55 19.97 -0.23
CA HIS A 194 14.53 20.31 -1.65
C HIS A 194 13.75 21.60 -1.93
N ALA A 195 12.58 21.75 -1.29
CA ALA A 195 11.74 22.94 -1.43
C ALA A 195 12.25 24.14 -0.60
N ARG A 196 12.80 23.87 0.58
CA ARG A 196 13.25 24.86 1.58
C ARG A 196 14.61 24.46 2.17
N PRO A 197 15.72 24.74 1.46
CA PRO A 197 17.08 24.37 1.90
C PRO A 197 17.53 25.06 3.20
N ASP A 198 16.82 26.11 3.60
CA ASP A 198 17.08 26.86 4.83
C ASP A 198 16.60 26.12 6.10
N LEU A 199 15.68 25.14 5.96
CA LEU A 199 15.11 24.43 7.10
C LEU A 199 16.11 23.47 7.77
N ARG A 200 15.88 23.19 9.05
CA ARG A 200 16.68 22.24 9.84
C ARG A 200 15.83 21.03 10.21
N CYS A 201 16.07 19.88 9.58
CA CYS A 201 15.39 18.64 9.91
C CYS A 201 16.13 17.89 11.02
N THR A 202 15.44 17.66 12.13
CA THR A 202 16.00 16.94 13.30
C THR A 202 15.13 15.72 13.65
N LEU A 203 15.75 14.78 14.37
CA LEU A 203 15.07 13.52 14.71
C LEU A 203 13.93 13.76 15.71
N ILE A 204 12.73 13.31 15.35
CA ILE A 204 11.59 13.16 16.28
C ILE A 204 11.11 11.72 16.27
N ARG A 205 11.00 11.08 17.42
CA ARG A 205 10.51 9.71 17.59
C ARG A 205 9.31 9.72 18.53
N GLY A 206 8.59 8.60 18.50
CA GLY A 206 7.38 8.38 19.29
C GLY A 206 6.14 8.20 18.43
N ASN A 207 5.00 7.98 19.07
CA ASN A 207 3.69 7.89 18.43
C ASN A 207 3.14 9.29 18.06
N VAL A 208 1.92 9.35 17.51
CA VAL A 208 1.28 10.62 17.09
C VAL A 208 1.19 11.59 18.26
N GLN A 209 0.63 11.15 19.38
CA GLN A 209 0.41 12.01 20.56
C GLN A 209 1.72 12.55 21.14
N SER A 210 2.75 11.70 21.27
CA SER A 210 4.03 12.14 21.81
C SER A 210 4.76 13.12 20.90
N ARG A 211 4.60 13.03 19.57
CA ARG A 211 5.16 14.01 18.63
C ARG A 211 4.41 15.33 18.70
N LEU A 212 3.08 15.32 18.80
CA LEU A 212 2.29 16.52 19.02
C LEU A 212 2.69 17.23 20.30
N ALA A 213 2.87 16.48 21.40
CA ALA A 213 3.33 17.06 22.67
C ALA A 213 4.68 17.75 22.52
N LYS A 214 5.65 17.12 21.85
CA LYS A 214 6.98 17.71 21.63
C LYS A 214 6.95 19.02 20.82
N VAL A 215 6.01 19.15 19.88
CA VAL A 215 5.81 20.40 19.13
C VAL A 215 5.14 21.46 20.01
N ARG A 216 4.14 21.08 20.81
CA ARG A 216 3.49 21.99 21.76
C ARG A 216 4.43 22.47 22.87
N ASP A 217 5.42 21.65 23.23
CA ASP A 217 6.47 21.96 24.22
C ASP A 217 7.66 22.73 23.59
N ASP A 218 7.49 23.31 22.40
CA ASP A 218 8.48 24.12 21.66
C ASP A 218 9.83 23.43 21.41
N GLN A 219 9.86 22.08 21.43
CA GLN A 219 11.07 21.34 21.06
C GLN A 219 11.34 21.39 19.55
N TYR A 220 10.31 21.66 18.76
CA TYR A 220 10.33 21.78 17.30
C TYR A 220 9.36 22.88 16.88
N ASP A 221 9.69 23.62 15.82
CA ASP A 221 8.76 24.58 15.20
C ASP A 221 7.58 23.87 14.51
N ALA A 222 7.84 22.67 13.98
CA ALA A 222 6.81 21.86 13.33
C ALA A 222 7.19 20.38 13.28
N THR A 223 6.21 19.54 12.97
CA THR A 223 6.41 18.13 12.61
C THR A 223 5.52 17.73 11.44
N LEU A 224 5.86 16.62 10.79
CA LEU A 224 5.03 16.00 9.74
C LEU A 224 4.43 14.70 10.21
N LEU A 225 3.13 14.57 10.01
CA LEU A 225 2.35 13.37 10.32
C LEU A 225 1.56 12.93 9.08
N ALA A 226 1.19 11.64 9.01
CA ALA A 226 0.27 11.17 7.98
C ALA A 226 -1.15 11.59 8.38
N LEU A 227 -1.88 12.24 7.48
CA LEU A 227 -3.25 12.71 7.73
C LEU A 227 -4.18 11.55 8.12
N ALA A 228 -4.03 10.38 7.48
CA ALA A 228 -4.75 9.17 7.88
C ALA A 228 -4.58 8.81 9.36
N GLY A 229 -3.38 9.02 9.91
CA GLY A 229 -3.11 8.79 11.34
C GLY A 229 -3.82 9.81 12.23
N LEU A 230 -3.82 11.08 11.84
CA LEU A 230 -4.54 12.13 12.56
C LEU A 230 -6.05 11.89 12.54
N ARG A 231 -6.64 11.58 11.39
CA ARG A 231 -8.08 11.29 11.25
C ARG A 231 -8.52 10.12 12.12
N ARG A 232 -7.80 9.00 12.06
CA ARG A 232 -8.09 7.80 12.86
C ARG A 232 -8.03 8.05 14.36
N MET A 233 -7.24 9.01 14.78
CA MET A 233 -7.09 9.42 16.18
C MET A 233 -7.94 10.63 16.55
N GLU A 234 -8.82 11.11 15.64
CA GLU A 234 -9.68 12.29 15.80
C GLU A 234 -8.88 13.60 16.07
N LEU A 235 -7.66 13.65 15.51
CA LEU A 235 -6.70 14.75 15.65
C LEU A 235 -6.48 15.52 14.34
N GLU A 236 -7.40 15.44 13.36
CA GLU A 236 -7.26 16.14 12.08
C GLU A 236 -7.14 17.67 12.27
N HIS A 237 -7.78 18.21 13.28
CA HIS A 237 -7.73 19.63 13.63
C HIS A 237 -6.32 20.14 14.01
N GLU A 238 -5.38 19.25 14.32
CA GLU A 238 -3.98 19.58 14.56
C GLU A 238 -3.19 19.87 13.26
N ALA A 239 -3.75 19.49 12.10
CA ALA A 239 -3.11 19.73 10.82
C ALA A 239 -3.20 21.21 10.44
N SER A 240 -2.07 21.91 10.45
CA SER A 240 -1.99 23.31 10.04
C SER A 240 -1.94 23.46 8.52
N VAL A 241 -1.28 22.51 7.82
CA VAL A 241 -1.24 22.42 6.36
C VAL A 241 -1.36 20.96 5.96
N ILE A 242 -2.20 20.69 4.96
CA ILE A 242 -2.31 19.38 4.32
C ILE A 242 -1.70 19.50 2.93
N PHE A 243 -0.58 18.78 2.71
CA PHE A 243 0.13 18.85 1.44
C PHE A 243 -0.61 18.13 0.32
N ASP A 244 -0.67 18.76 -0.86
CA ASP A 244 -1.04 18.05 -2.08
C ASP A 244 -0.03 16.91 -2.35
N PRO A 245 -0.48 15.72 -2.81
CA PRO A 245 0.42 14.61 -3.15
C PRO A 245 1.43 14.94 -4.25
N ASP A 246 1.14 15.94 -5.09
CA ASP A 246 2.08 16.41 -6.10
C ASP A 246 3.15 17.36 -5.52
N VAL A 247 2.91 17.95 -4.34
CA VAL A 247 3.89 18.76 -3.60
C VAL A 247 4.72 17.89 -2.67
N MET A 248 4.07 16.99 -1.93
CA MET A 248 4.76 16.03 -1.06
C MET A 248 4.25 14.62 -1.32
N VAL A 249 5.00 13.88 -2.15
CA VAL A 249 4.65 12.52 -2.53
C VAL A 249 4.63 11.61 -1.29
N PRO A 250 3.50 10.96 -0.98
CA PRO A 250 3.36 10.10 0.19
C PRO A 250 4.28 8.88 0.18
N SER A 251 4.37 8.19 1.31
CA SER A 251 4.98 6.86 1.37
C SER A 251 4.07 5.82 0.70
N ALA A 252 4.67 4.84 0.01
CA ALA A 252 3.92 3.70 -0.51
C ALA A 252 3.10 3.02 0.60
N GLY A 253 1.82 2.75 0.33
CA GLY A 253 0.88 2.16 1.29
C GLY A 253 0.38 3.10 2.38
N GLN A 254 0.72 4.41 2.37
CA GLN A 254 0.22 5.35 3.35
C GLN A 254 -1.31 5.46 3.29
N GLY A 255 -1.96 5.42 4.46
CA GLY A 255 -3.42 5.44 4.60
C GLY A 255 -4.08 4.06 4.54
N ILE A 256 -3.39 3.02 4.10
CA ILE A 256 -3.94 1.66 3.97
C ILE A 256 -3.61 0.82 5.22
N VAL A 257 -4.60 0.06 5.68
CA VAL A 257 -4.44 -1.00 6.68
C VAL A 257 -4.30 -2.32 5.92
N GLY A 258 -3.26 -3.10 6.24
CA GLY A 258 -3.02 -4.42 5.68
C GLY A 258 -3.12 -5.50 6.75
N VAL A 259 -3.58 -6.67 6.35
CA VAL A 259 -3.73 -7.84 7.23
C VAL A 259 -2.88 -8.98 6.69
N THR A 260 -2.01 -9.52 7.54
CA THR A 260 -1.16 -10.66 7.20
C THR A 260 -1.63 -11.92 7.91
N VAL A 261 -1.53 -13.04 7.21
CA VAL A 261 -1.82 -14.38 7.73
C VAL A 261 -0.72 -15.36 7.29
N ARG A 262 -0.70 -16.56 7.89
CA ARG A 262 0.14 -17.66 7.38
C ARG A 262 -0.39 -18.12 6.01
N ALA A 263 0.52 -18.35 5.06
CA ALA A 263 0.17 -18.78 3.70
C ALA A 263 -0.57 -20.15 3.68
N CYS A 264 -0.29 -21.01 4.66
CA CYS A 264 -0.94 -22.33 4.79
C CYS A 264 -2.34 -22.26 5.40
N ASP A 265 -2.78 -21.11 5.87
CA ASP A 265 -4.03 -20.92 6.60
C ASP A 265 -5.15 -20.49 5.66
N THR A 266 -5.63 -21.41 4.83
CA THR A 266 -6.59 -21.14 3.76
C THR A 266 -7.95 -20.64 4.29
N GLU A 267 -8.42 -21.17 5.42
CA GLU A 267 -9.71 -20.75 6.01
C GLU A 267 -9.67 -19.29 6.45
N LEU A 268 -8.57 -18.88 7.06
CA LEU A 268 -8.41 -17.48 7.51
C LEU A 268 -8.14 -16.54 6.34
N LEU A 269 -7.40 -17.01 5.33
CA LEU A 269 -7.22 -16.29 4.08
C LEU A 269 -8.55 -15.94 3.43
N GLU A 270 -9.44 -16.93 3.27
CA GLU A 270 -10.77 -16.73 2.69
C GLU A 270 -11.62 -15.77 3.54
N LEU A 271 -11.59 -15.92 4.87
CA LEU A 271 -12.35 -15.06 5.77
C LEU A 271 -11.95 -13.59 5.67
N VAL A 272 -10.63 -13.30 5.73
CA VAL A 272 -10.16 -11.90 5.73
C VAL A 272 -10.18 -11.30 4.33
N ALA A 273 -9.94 -12.09 3.27
CA ALA A 273 -10.02 -11.63 1.89
C ALA A 273 -11.44 -11.20 1.48
N ALA A 274 -12.46 -11.74 2.12
CA ALA A 274 -13.85 -11.39 1.84
C ALA A 274 -14.22 -9.91 2.09
N ILE A 275 -13.41 -9.20 2.87
CA ILE A 275 -13.60 -7.76 3.15
C ILE A 275 -12.53 -6.89 2.49
N GLU A 276 -11.78 -7.44 1.55
CA GLU A 276 -10.75 -6.69 0.84
C GLU A 276 -11.35 -5.59 -0.04
N ASP A 277 -10.68 -4.44 -0.07
CA ASP A 277 -11.00 -3.38 -1.01
C ASP A 277 -10.17 -3.52 -2.29
N PRO A 278 -10.81 -3.74 -3.47
CA PRO A 278 -10.09 -3.97 -4.72
C PRO A 278 -9.34 -2.72 -5.23
N VAL A 279 -9.83 -1.52 -4.91
CA VAL A 279 -9.15 -0.27 -5.27
C VAL A 279 -7.88 -0.13 -4.45
N ALA A 280 -7.96 -0.33 -3.14
CA ALA A 280 -6.79 -0.31 -2.26
C ALA A 280 -5.78 -1.40 -2.63
N ARG A 281 -6.25 -2.59 -3.06
CA ARG A 281 -5.38 -3.67 -3.56
C ARG A 281 -4.62 -3.23 -4.80
N ALA A 282 -5.29 -2.65 -5.81
CA ALA A 282 -4.65 -2.21 -7.04
C ALA A 282 -3.62 -1.10 -6.77
N VAL A 283 -4.01 -0.03 -6.05
CA VAL A 283 -3.09 1.09 -5.77
C VAL A 283 -1.90 0.65 -4.92
N SER A 284 -2.12 -0.19 -3.90
CA SER A 284 -1.03 -0.69 -3.07
C SER A 284 -0.11 -1.66 -3.82
N SER A 285 -0.65 -2.45 -4.75
CA SER A 285 0.14 -3.32 -5.61
C SER A 285 1.10 -2.51 -6.49
N ALA A 286 0.62 -1.44 -7.14
CA ALA A 286 1.45 -0.56 -7.96
C ALA A 286 2.57 0.09 -7.13
N GLU A 287 2.22 0.69 -5.99
CA GLU A 287 3.17 1.38 -5.12
C GLU A 287 4.23 0.43 -4.55
N ARG A 288 3.83 -0.75 -4.06
CA ARG A 288 4.74 -1.74 -3.47
C ARG A 288 5.62 -2.41 -4.52
N SER A 289 5.12 -2.66 -5.74
CA SER A 289 5.93 -3.20 -6.84
C SER A 289 6.99 -2.21 -7.30
N MET A 290 6.68 -0.92 -7.38
CA MET A 290 7.66 0.13 -7.63
C MET A 290 8.73 0.16 -6.52
N LEU A 291 8.31 0.16 -5.25
CA LEU A 291 9.21 0.20 -4.11
C LEU A 291 10.12 -1.04 -4.05
N ALA A 292 9.62 -2.22 -4.44
CA ALA A 292 10.40 -3.46 -4.49
C ALA A 292 11.55 -3.38 -5.52
N VAL A 293 11.29 -2.80 -6.71
CA VAL A 293 12.33 -2.59 -7.75
C VAL A 293 13.42 -1.62 -7.28
N LEU A 294 13.01 -0.59 -6.53
CA LEU A 294 13.93 0.41 -5.99
C LEU A 294 14.72 -0.11 -4.77
N ASP A 295 14.40 -1.33 -4.30
CA ASP A 295 14.93 -1.92 -3.05
C ASP A 295 14.80 -0.97 -1.85
N GLY A 296 13.70 -0.20 -1.88
CA GLY A 296 13.45 0.85 -0.91
C GLY A 296 13.17 0.30 0.48
N SER A 297 13.79 0.93 1.45
CA SER A 297 13.56 0.70 2.88
C SER A 297 13.11 2.02 3.54
N CYS A 298 12.82 1.97 4.84
CA CYS A 298 12.59 3.19 5.62
C CYS A 298 13.81 4.13 5.65
N ALA A 299 14.96 3.67 5.16
CA ALA A 299 16.21 4.42 5.07
C ALA A 299 16.36 5.21 3.77
N THR A 300 15.65 4.84 2.70
CA THR A 300 15.78 5.46 1.37
C THR A 300 14.69 6.52 1.18
N PRO A 301 15.04 7.72 0.67
CA PRO A 301 14.07 8.80 0.42
C PRO A 301 13.20 8.50 -0.81
N ILE A 302 12.28 7.55 -0.70
CA ILE A 302 11.38 7.13 -1.77
C ILE A 302 9.95 7.49 -1.40
N GLY A 303 9.23 8.11 -2.34
CA GLY A 303 7.79 8.33 -2.30
C GLY A 303 7.07 7.49 -3.36
N GLY A 304 5.83 7.10 -3.08
CA GLY A 304 4.99 6.40 -4.05
C GLY A 304 3.52 6.62 -3.74
N HIS A 305 2.78 7.12 -4.73
CA HIS A 305 1.36 7.39 -4.59
C HIS A 305 0.60 7.00 -5.85
N ALA A 306 -0.29 6.04 -5.72
CA ALA A 306 -1.22 5.63 -6.77
C ALA A 306 -2.65 6.08 -6.45
N ARG A 307 -3.41 6.43 -7.49
CA ARG A 307 -4.83 6.76 -7.42
C ARG A 307 -5.54 6.25 -8.67
N ILE A 308 -6.79 5.91 -8.55
CA ILE A 308 -7.64 5.55 -9.70
C ILE A 308 -8.58 6.71 -9.95
N ILE A 309 -8.51 7.29 -11.16
CA ILE A 309 -9.33 8.40 -11.61
C ILE A 309 -9.96 7.95 -12.95
N ASP A 310 -11.27 8.02 -13.05
CA ASP A 310 -12.03 7.64 -14.26
C ASP A 310 -11.62 6.26 -14.80
N GLY A 311 -11.45 5.29 -13.90
CA GLY A 311 -11.06 3.91 -14.24
C GLY A 311 -9.59 3.72 -14.63
N THR A 312 -8.77 4.76 -14.61
CA THR A 312 -7.33 4.72 -14.92
C THR A 312 -6.51 4.83 -13.64
N LEU A 313 -5.55 3.93 -13.48
CA LEU A 313 -4.57 4.00 -12.40
C LEU A 313 -3.47 4.99 -12.79
N HIS A 314 -3.20 5.95 -11.92
CA HIS A 314 -2.11 6.91 -12.01
C HIS A 314 -1.14 6.66 -10.86
N LEU A 315 0.11 6.36 -11.16
CA LEU A 315 1.16 6.15 -10.18
C LEU A 315 2.22 7.22 -10.32
N THR A 316 2.50 7.94 -9.23
CA THR A 316 3.62 8.87 -9.11
C THR A 316 4.66 8.25 -8.18
N GLY A 317 5.90 8.19 -8.63
CA GLY A 317 7.06 7.76 -7.87
C GLY A 317 8.05 8.91 -7.70
N LEU A 318 8.74 8.92 -6.57
CA LEU A 318 9.77 9.90 -6.22
C LEU A 318 10.96 9.20 -5.60
N VAL A 319 12.16 9.63 -6.03
CA VAL A 319 13.45 9.26 -5.41
C VAL A 319 14.24 10.55 -5.17
N ALA A 320 14.89 10.66 -4.01
CA ALA A 320 15.64 11.86 -3.67
C ALA A 320 16.89 11.53 -2.84
N ARG A 321 17.80 12.51 -2.69
CA ARG A 321 18.82 12.48 -1.64
C ARG A 321 18.27 13.03 -0.33
N ALA A 322 18.68 12.46 0.79
CA ALA A 322 18.19 12.82 2.12
C ALA A 322 18.44 14.29 2.49
N ASP A 323 19.46 14.92 1.90
CA ASP A 323 19.81 16.32 2.07
C ASP A 323 19.01 17.29 1.17
N GLY A 324 18.14 16.77 0.29
CA GLY A 324 17.33 17.55 -0.65
C GLY A 324 18.07 18.05 -1.88
N SER A 325 19.38 17.75 -2.04
CA SER A 325 20.20 18.20 -3.18
C SER A 325 19.77 17.61 -4.52
N PHE A 326 19.07 16.49 -4.50
CA PHE A 326 18.53 15.83 -5.67
C PHE A 326 17.11 15.30 -5.40
N LEU A 327 16.22 15.48 -6.39
CA LEU A 327 14.86 14.93 -6.37
C LEU A 327 14.44 14.62 -7.80
N LEU A 328 14.06 13.37 -8.03
CA LEU A 328 13.49 12.89 -9.29
C LEU A 328 12.06 12.40 -9.02
N LYS A 329 11.11 12.94 -9.76
CA LYS A 329 9.69 12.55 -9.72
C LYS A 329 9.25 12.15 -11.12
N GLN A 330 8.63 10.99 -11.26
CA GLN A 330 8.06 10.48 -12.51
C GLN A 330 6.66 9.93 -12.27
N SER A 331 5.84 9.91 -13.31
CA SER A 331 4.48 9.37 -13.24
C SER A 331 4.19 8.50 -14.46
N VAL A 332 3.35 7.50 -14.25
CA VAL A 332 2.87 6.56 -15.29
C VAL A 332 1.40 6.27 -15.03
N SER A 333 0.66 5.96 -16.10
CA SER A 333 -0.75 5.61 -16.01
C SER A 333 -1.07 4.35 -16.79
N GLY A 334 -2.11 3.62 -16.39
CA GLY A 334 -2.55 2.42 -17.09
C GLY A 334 -3.78 1.79 -16.45
N ALA A 335 -4.14 0.59 -16.91
CA ALA A 335 -5.28 -0.12 -16.35
C ALA A 335 -5.00 -0.62 -14.92
N PRO A 336 -5.98 -0.53 -13.98
CA PRO A 336 -5.81 -1.05 -12.62
C PRO A 336 -5.45 -2.55 -12.55
N ALA A 337 -5.86 -3.33 -13.55
CA ALA A 337 -5.49 -4.75 -13.66
C ALA A 337 -3.99 -4.96 -13.85
N ASP A 338 -3.28 -3.97 -14.40
CA ASP A 338 -1.83 -3.99 -14.66
C ASP A 338 -1.02 -3.35 -13.52
N ALA A 339 -1.61 -3.09 -12.38
CA ALA A 339 -1.04 -2.30 -11.29
C ALA A 339 0.41 -2.71 -10.93
N ALA A 340 0.66 -4.00 -10.75
CA ALA A 340 2.00 -4.51 -10.41
C ALA A 340 3.02 -4.23 -11.55
N ARG A 341 2.63 -4.45 -12.81
CA ARG A 341 3.48 -4.19 -13.99
C ARG A 341 3.82 -2.70 -14.09
N ILE A 342 2.80 -1.84 -13.93
CA ILE A 342 2.97 -0.37 -13.93
C ILE A 342 3.97 0.05 -12.84
N GLY A 343 3.86 -0.53 -11.64
CA GLY A 343 4.79 -0.28 -10.55
C GLY A 343 6.23 -0.69 -10.89
N ILE A 344 6.42 -1.88 -11.45
CA ILE A 344 7.74 -2.41 -11.87
C ILE A 344 8.35 -1.49 -12.93
N GLU A 345 7.59 -1.11 -13.96
CA GLU A 345 8.06 -0.24 -15.04
C GLU A 345 8.52 1.13 -14.51
N LEU A 346 7.73 1.76 -13.65
CA LEU A 346 8.11 3.03 -13.04
C LEU A 346 9.34 2.89 -12.14
N GLY A 347 9.43 1.79 -11.36
CA GLY A 347 10.59 1.51 -10.53
C GLY A 347 11.88 1.40 -11.33
N HIS A 348 11.85 0.67 -12.45
CA HIS A 348 13.00 0.58 -13.36
C HIS A 348 13.35 1.91 -14.01
N SER A 349 12.35 2.71 -14.41
CA SER A 349 12.60 4.05 -14.97
C SER A 349 13.28 4.96 -13.96
N LEU A 350 12.74 5.05 -12.74
CA LEU A 350 13.34 5.86 -11.68
C LEU A 350 14.77 5.41 -11.34
N ARG A 351 15.00 4.08 -11.26
CA ARG A 351 16.34 3.54 -10.96
C ARG A 351 17.36 3.85 -12.06
N ARG A 352 16.96 3.79 -13.32
CA ARG A 352 17.82 4.10 -14.47
C ARG A 352 18.20 5.59 -14.53
N ASP A 353 17.22 6.47 -14.24
CA ASP A 353 17.35 7.91 -14.42
C ASP A 353 17.88 8.61 -13.15
N CYS A 354 18.07 7.85 -12.07
CA CYS A 354 18.59 8.33 -10.79
C CYS A 354 20.12 8.14 -10.70
N PRO A 355 20.87 9.07 -10.10
CA PRO A 355 22.28 8.85 -9.82
C PRO A 355 22.51 7.61 -8.95
N SER A 356 23.54 6.82 -9.27
CA SER A 356 23.81 5.52 -8.62
C SER A 356 24.05 5.62 -7.11
N ASP A 357 24.56 6.75 -6.64
CA ASP A 357 24.86 7.02 -5.22
C ASP A 357 23.62 7.25 -4.34
N VAL A 358 22.45 7.43 -4.94
CA VAL A 358 21.20 7.62 -4.19
C VAL A 358 20.72 6.33 -3.49
N PHE A 359 21.16 5.18 -4.01
CA PHE A 359 20.83 3.85 -3.46
C PHE A 359 22.03 3.17 -2.77
N ALA A 360 23.16 3.88 -2.64
CA ALA A 360 24.39 3.38 -2.01
C ALA A 360 24.33 3.42 -0.46
#